data_af00bc2d32c6d2303d80f0ddbe1621a5
#
_entry.id   af00bc2d32c6d2303d80f0ddbe1621a5
#
_cell.length_a   1.000
_cell.length_b   1.000
_cell.length_c   1.000
_cell.angle_alpha   90.00
_cell.angle_beta   90.00
_cell.angle_gamma   90.00
#
_symmetry.space_group_name_H-M   'P 1'
#
loop_
_entity.id
_entity.type
_entity.pdbx_description
1 polymer ?
#
loop_
_entity_poly.entity_id
_entity_poly.type
_entity_poly.pdbx_seq_one_letter_code
_entity_poly.pdbx_strand_id
1 'polypeptide(L)'
;SYDFRALLDDTRALSQNSDLAILNQETILGGSELGVSGYPAFNSPQEVGDAEVDAGYNTILSATNHALDRGEGAIRKDISYWKEKHPDVTLLGLHEDEADAEKIRVVEKNGIRIAILNYTYGTNGIAEPEDYLVDDLTEEKAMRELDRAEENADFTIVCPHWGTEYQLEESEYQRKYAKLFTEHGADLILGAHPHVIQPIEWVE
;
A
#
# COMPACT_ATOMS: atom_id res chain seq x y z
N SER A 1 12.08 -1.05 23.62
CA SER A 1 10.99 -1.56 22.76
C SER A 1 9.79 -0.65 22.87
N TYR A 2 9.07 -0.47 21.81
CA TYR A 2 7.84 0.31 21.72
C TYR A 2 6.63 -0.62 21.82
N ASP A 3 5.48 -0.07 22.21
CA ASP A 3 4.18 -0.77 22.17
C ASP A 3 3.15 0.16 21.51
N PHE A 4 2.70 -0.19 20.30
CA PHE A 4 1.75 0.60 19.52
C PHE A 4 0.34 0.00 19.49
N ARG A 5 0.08 -1.11 20.18
CA ARG A 5 -1.19 -1.84 20.12
C ARG A 5 -2.40 -0.98 20.45
N ALA A 6 -2.24 -0.07 21.43
CA ALA A 6 -3.33 0.83 21.83
C ALA A 6 -3.78 1.81 20.74
N LEU A 7 -2.93 2.10 19.73
CA LEU A 7 -3.31 2.97 18.61
C LEU A 7 -4.36 2.34 17.69
N LEU A 8 -4.47 1.01 17.69
CA LEU A 8 -5.35 0.25 16.81
C LEU A 8 -6.52 -0.41 17.54
N ASP A 9 -6.70 -0.14 18.83
CA ASP A 9 -7.75 -0.77 19.64
C ASP A 9 -9.16 -0.54 19.09
N ASP A 10 -9.45 0.66 18.59
CA ASP A 10 -10.77 1.03 18.06
C ASP A 10 -11.12 0.31 16.76
N THR A 11 -10.13 -0.11 15.98
CA THR A 11 -10.32 -0.82 14.70
C THR A 11 -10.21 -2.33 14.83
N ARG A 12 -9.59 -2.82 15.92
CA ARG A 12 -9.28 -4.23 16.17
C ARG A 12 -10.47 -5.17 15.96
N ALA A 13 -11.63 -4.81 16.47
CA ALA A 13 -12.82 -5.66 16.36
C ALA A 13 -13.28 -5.84 14.91
N LEU A 14 -13.07 -4.83 14.05
CA LEU A 14 -13.42 -4.90 12.63
C LEU A 14 -12.36 -5.70 11.86
N SER A 15 -11.10 -5.37 12.04
CA SER A 15 -10.00 -6.02 11.31
C SER A 15 -9.85 -7.50 11.64
N GLN A 16 -9.94 -7.90 12.91
CA GLN A 16 -9.87 -9.31 13.34
C GLN A 16 -11.06 -10.17 12.86
N ASN A 17 -12.22 -9.56 12.56
CA ASN A 17 -13.37 -10.27 12.04
C ASN A 17 -13.51 -10.21 10.51
N SER A 18 -12.51 -9.66 9.82
CA SER A 18 -12.46 -9.55 8.35
C SER A 18 -11.52 -10.60 7.78
N ASP A 19 -11.92 -11.25 6.67
CA ASP A 19 -11.07 -12.18 5.94
C ASP A 19 -9.89 -11.46 5.24
N LEU A 20 -10.13 -10.23 4.78
CA LEU A 20 -9.16 -9.33 4.18
C LEU A 20 -9.22 -7.98 4.90
N ALA A 21 -8.18 -7.68 5.66
CA ALA A 21 -8.02 -6.43 6.38
C ALA A 21 -6.81 -5.67 5.83
N ILE A 22 -7.09 -4.59 5.09
CA ILE A 22 -6.11 -3.77 4.38
C ILE A 22 -5.76 -2.55 5.21
N LEU A 23 -4.46 -2.23 5.32
CA LEU A 23 -3.96 -1.03 6.00
C LEU A 23 -2.94 -0.30 5.12
N ASN A 24 -3.05 1.02 5.05
CA ASN A 24 -2.03 1.86 4.43
C ASN A 24 -0.99 2.23 5.49
N GLN A 25 0.20 1.62 5.40
CA GLN A 25 1.37 1.94 6.22
C GLN A 25 2.17 3.02 5.49
N GLU A 26 1.92 4.28 5.80
CA GLU A 26 2.48 5.40 5.05
C GLU A 26 3.96 5.62 5.33
N THR A 27 4.40 5.42 6.57
CA THR A 27 5.80 5.60 6.97
C THR A 27 6.58 4.30 6.86
N ILE A 28 7.81 4.38 6.35
CA ILE A 28 8.67 3.20 6.20
C ILE A 28 9.02 2.57 7.56
N LEU A 29 8.95 1.24 7.67
CA LEU A 29 9.34 0.48 8.85
C LEU A 29 10.84 0.11 8.83
N GLY A 30 11.70 1.11 8.67
CA GLY A 30 13.14 0.91 8.61
C GLY A 30 13.78 0.46 9.93
N GLY A 31 13.02 0.53 11.02
CA GLY A 31 13.43 0.06 12.34
C GLY A 31 14.22 1.08 13.16
N SER A 32 14.30 0.81 14.46
CA SER A 32 14.94 1.70 15.44
C SER A 32 16.44 1.90 15.22
N GLU A 33 17.12 0.95 14.55
CA GLU A 33 18.56 1.05 14.25
C GLU A 33 18.91 2.18 13.29
N LEU A 34 17.98 2.53 12.37
CA LEU A 34 18.12 3.68 11.47
C LEU A 34 17.78 5.02 12.14
N GLY A 35 17.39 5.00 13.41
CA GLY A 35 16.91 6.16 14.15
C GLY A 35 15.47 6.50 13.79
N VAL A 36 14.58 6.46 14.79
CA VAL A 36 13.17 6.86 14.64
C VAL A 36 13.10 8.35 14.33
N SER A 37 12.29 8.74 13.35
CA SER A 37 12.12 10.13 12.93
C SER A 37 10.69 10.42 12.48
N GLY A 38 10.25 11.66 12.75
CA GLY A 38 8.99 12.22 12.25
C GLY A 38 9.21 13.10 11.02
N TYR A 39 8.20 13.96 10.75
CA TYR A 39 8.25 14.89 9.62
C TYR A 39 9.57 15.70 9.57
N PRO A 40 10.15 15.94 8.38
CA PRO A 40 9.61 15.60 7.05
C PRO A 40 10.10 14.24 6.50
N ALA A 41 11.01 13.55 7.15
CA ALA A 41 11.59 12.29 6.71
C ALA A 41 11.33 11.20 7.76
N PHE A 42 10.24 10.49 7.58
CA PHE A 42 9.75 9.51 8.54
C PHE A 42 10.59 8.23 8.54
N ASN A 43 10.75 7.67 9.74
CA ASN A 43 11.16 6.29 9.93
C ASN A 43 10.52 5.74 11.20
N SER A 44 9.76 4.67 11.05
CA SER A 44 9.06 4.03 12.15
C SER A 44 9.80 2.79 12.66
N PRO A 45 9.70 2.49 13.96
CA PRO A 45 10.17 1.22 14.50
C PRO A 45 9.27 0.07 14.02
N GLN A 46 9.85 -1.11 13.83
CA GLN A 46 9.15 -2.28 13.31
C GLN A 46 8.04 -2.81 14.24
N GLU A 47 8.06 -2.45 15.51
CA GLU A 47 6.98 -2.74 16.45
C GLU A 47 5.62 -2.11 16.05
N VAL A 48 5.60 -1.14 15.13
CA VAL A 48 4.35 -0.65 14.52
C VAL A 48 3.70 -1.78 13.73
N GLY A 49 4.44 -2.45 12.85
CA GLY A 49 3.93 -3.59 12.08
C GLY A 49 3.49 -4.77 12.97
N ASP A 50 4.20 -5.03 14.09
CA ASP A 50 3.75 -6.03 15.07
C ASP A 50 2.36 -5.67 15.63
N ALA A 51 2.11 -4.39 15.91
CA ALA A 51 0.82 -3.92 16.40
C ALA A 51 -0.29 -4.01 15.34
N GLU A 52 0.04 -3.76 14.07
CA GLU A 52 -0.88 -3.89 12.93
C GLU A 52 -1.33 -5.33 12.76
N VAL A 53 -0.40 -6.28 12.80
CA VAL A 53 -0.71 -7.72 12.72
C VAL A 53 -1.52 -8.18 13.94
N ASP A 54 -1.15 -7.75 15.15
CA ASP A 54 -1.89 -8.05 16.38
C ASP A 54 -3.34 -7.50 16.31
N ALA A 55 -3.54 -6.36 15.66
CA ALA A 55 -4.86 -5.81 15.41
C ALA A 55 -5.67 -6.56 14.33
N GLY A 56 -5.06 -7.49 13.58
CA GLY A 56 -5.73 -8.33 12.58
C GLY A 56 -5.54 -7.90 11.13
N TYR A 57 -4.70 -6.90 10.86
CA TYR A 57 -4.37 -6.52 9.49
C TYR A 57 -3.47 -7.57 8.84
N ASN A 58 -3.82 -7.96 7.61
CA ASN A 58 -3.13 -9.02 6.87
C ASN A 58 -2.67 -8.60 5.47
N THR A 59 -2.95 -7.36 5.09
CA THR A 59 -2.55 -6.77 3.81
C THR A 59 -2.09 -5.35 4.04
N ILE A 60 -0.83 -5.08 3.71
CA ILE A 60 -0.16 -3.81 4.00
C ILE A 60 0.21 -3.12 2.70
N LEU A 61 -0.23 -1.88 2.56
CA LEU A 61 0.04 -1.00 1.43
C LEU A 61 1.21 -0.09 1.79
N SER A 62 2.31 -0.17 1.05
CA SER A 62 3.55 0.58 1.33
C SER A 62 4.06 1.41 0.15
N ALA A 63 3.36 1.40 -1.01
CA ALA A 63 3.59 2.40 -2.04
C ALA A 63 2.97 3.73 -1.60
N THR A 64 3.79 4.59 -0.99
CA THR A 64 3.39 5.88 -0.44
C THR A 64 4.40 6.95 -0.82
N ASN A 65 4.02 8.23 -0.69
CA ASN A 65 4.96 9.33 -0.92
C ASN A 65 6.14 9.36 0.08
N HIS A 66 6.03 8.63 1.21
CA HIS A 66 7.07 8.52 2.23
C HIS A 66 7.90 7.21 2.14
N ALA A 67 7.69 6.39 1.13
CA ALA A 67 8.40 5.12 0.97
C ALA A 67 9.93 5.28 0.91
N LEU A 68 10.43 6.36 0.28
CA LEU A 68 11.87 6.63 0.11
C LEU A 68 12.47 7.62 1.11
N ASP A 69 11.74 8.04 2.13
CA ASP A 69 12.22 9.04 3.11
C ASP A 69 13.57 8.70 3.76
N ARG A 70 13.91 7.44 3.85
CA ARG A 70 15.17 6.94 4.42
C ARG A 70 15.99 6.11 3.42
N GLY A 71 15.65 6.25 2.14
CA GLY A 71 16.35 5.62 1.01
C GLY A 71 16.14 4.10 0.91
N GLU A 72 16.80 3.51 -0.07
CA GLU A 72 16.70 2.07 -0.39
C GLU A 72 16.97 1.16 0.81
N GLY A 73 17.96 1.49 1.64
CA GLY A 73 18.29 0.67 2.81
C GLY A 73 17.14 0.50 3.80
N ALA A 74 16.27 1.50 3.93
CA ALA A 74 15.08 1.40 4.77
C ALA A 74 13.99 0.54 4.12
N ILE A 75 13.80 0.65 2.80
CA ILE A 75 12.88 -0.21 2.03
C ILE A 75 13.29 -1.68 2.18
N ARG A 76 14.57 -2.00 2.00
CA ARG A 76 15.06 -3.39 2.16
C ARG A 76 14.87 -3.93 3.56
N LYS A 77 15.03 -3.09 4.60
CA LYS A 77 14.75 -3.48 6.00
C LYS A 77 13.26 -3.71 6.23
N ASP A 78 12.39 -2.90 5.65
CA ASP A 78 10.94 -3.05 5.74
C ASP A 78 10.49 -4.38 5.08
N ILE A 79 10.90 -4.63 3.85
CA ILE A 79 10.62 -5.88 3.13
C ILE A 79 11.12 -7.10 3.92
N SER A 80 12.38 -7.07 4.41
CA SER A 80 12.95 -8.17 5.20
C SER A 80 12.18 -8.41 6.49
N TYR A 81 11.75 -7.33 7.17
CA TYR A 81 10.95 -7.42 8.39
C TYR A 81 9.63 -8.18 8.14
N TRP A 82 8.86 -7.78 7.12
CA TRP A 82 7.60 -8.45 6.80
C TRP A 82 7.82 -9.91 6.43
N LYS A 83 8.80 -10.17 5.56
CA LYS A 83 9.11 -11.52 5.07
C LYS A 83 9.57 -12.47 6.17
N GLU A 84 10.39 -12.00 7.11
CA GLU A 84 10.98 -12.83 8.15
C GLU A 84 10.07 -12.99 9.36
N LYS A 85 9.36 -11.94 9.75
CA LYS A 85 8.59 -11.92 10.99
C LYS A 85 7.11 -12.18 10.79
N HIS A 86 6.55 -11.74 9.67
CA HIS A 86 5.13 -11.86 9.35
C HIS A 86 4.91 -12.38 7.91
N PRO A 87 5.40 -13.59 7.59
CA PRO A 87 5.37 -14.14 6.22
C PRO A 87 3.95 -14.37 5.66
N ASP A 88 2.94 -14.40 6.52
CA ASP A 88 1.54 -14.56 6.13
C ASP A 88 0.88 -13.23 5.73
N VAL A 89 1.55 -12.10 5.96
CA VAL A 89 1.09 -10.77 5.55
C VAL A 89 1.41 -10.56 4.08
N THR A 90 0.44 -10.03 3.34
CA THR A 90 0.65 -9.58 1.97
C THR A 90 1.17 -8.15 1.98
N LEU A 91 2.46 -7.97 1.66
CA LEU A 91 3.07 -6.67 1.44
C LEU A 91 2.90 -6.24 -0.01
N LEU A 92 2.50 -5.00 -0.25
CA LEU A 92 2.29 -4.41 -1.56
C LEU A 92 3.05 -3.09 -1.70
N GLY A 93 3.47 -2.80 -2.91
CA GLY A 93 4.03 -1.51 -3.28
C GLY A 93 5.53 -1.35 -3.09
N LEU A 94 6.21 -2.31 -2.44
CA LEU A 94 7.67 -2.36 -2.30
C LEU A 94 8.19 -3.72 -2.79
N HIS A 95 9.35 -3.72 -3.46
CA HIS A 95 9.87 -4.92 -4.10
C HIS A 95 11.36 -5.14 -3.84
N GLU A 96 11.78 -6.42 -3.78
CA GLU A 96 13.18 -6.81 -3.59
C GLU A 96 13.99 -6.67 -4.88
N ASP A 97 13.38 -7.00 -6.01
CA ASP A 97 13.98 -7.02 -7.34
C ASP A 97 12.91 -6.89 -8.44
N GLU A 98 13.36 -6.77 -9.70
CA GLU A 98 12.46 -6.69 -10.87
C GLU A 98 11.51 -7.89 -10.99
N ALA A 99 11.98 -9.10 -10.68
CA ALA A 99 11.15 -10.29 -10.77
C ALA A 99 10.05 -10.31 -9.69
N ASP A 100 10.30 -9.68 -8.56
CA ASP A 100 9.30 -9.47 -7.51
C ASP A 100 8.28 -8.40 -7.90
N ALA A 101 8.73 -7.30 -8.50
CA ALA A 101 7.87 -6.21 -8.98
C ALA A 101 6.93 -6.65 -10.12
N GLU A 102 7.33 -7.63 -10.93
CA GLU A 102 6.48 -8.19 -11.99
C GLU A 102 5.36 -9.11 -11.48
N LYS A 103 5.30 -9.44 -10.19
CA LYS A 103 4.27 -10.34 -9.66
C LYS A 103 2.98 -9.59 -9.33
N ILE A 104 1.86 -10.03 -9.91
CA ILE A 104 0.55 -9.62 -9.42
C ILE A 104 0.26 -10.38 -8.12
N ARG A 105 0.01 -9.64 -7.03
CA ARG A 105 -0.36 -10.23 -5.73
C ARG A 105 -1.83 -10.65 -5.77
N VAL A 106 -2.07 -11.95 -5.67
CA VAL A 106 -3.41 -12.53 -5.60
C VAL A 106 -3.56 -13.26 -4.29
N VAL A 107 -4.58 -12.90 -3.52
CA VAL A 107 -4.96 -13.60 -2.29
C VAL A 107 -6.26 -14.37 -2.54
N GLU A 108 -6.37 -15.58 -1.99
CA GLU A 108 -7.60 -16.34 -2.06
C GLU A 108 -8.31 -16.31 -0.69
N LYS A 109 -9.56 -15.87 -0.70
CA LYS A 109 -10.43 -15.83 0.47
C LYS A 109 -11.80 -16.43 0.12
N ASN A 110 -12.19 -17.48 0.84
CA ASN A 110 -13.46 -18.17 0.66
C ASN A 110 -13.73 -18.63 -0.80
N GLY A 111 -12.67 -19.01 -1.52
CA GLY A 111 -12.74 -19.45 -2.92
C GLY A 111 -12.79 -18.32 -3.95
N ILE A 112 -12.62 -17.07 -3.53
CA ILE A 112 -12.52 -15.89 -4.41
C ILE A 112 -11.04 -15.50 -4.50
N ARG A 113 -10.52 -15.42 -5.73
CA ARG A 113 -9.18 -14.92 -6.01
C ARG A 113 -9.25 -13.40 -6.16
N ILE A 114 -8.53 -12.68 -5.31
CA ILE A 114 -8.56 -11.22 -5.26
C ILE A 114 -7.15 -10.71 -5.63
N ALA A 115 -7.03 -10.02 -6.74
CA ALA A 115 -5.83 -9.26 -7.07
C ALA A 115 -5.84 -7.92 -6.33
N ILE A 116 -4.70 -7.54 -5.79
CA ILE A 116 -4.56 -6.26 -5.08
C ILE A 116 -3.35 -5.53 -5.65
N LEU A 117 -3.56 -4.32 -6.14
CA LEU A 117 -2.54 -3.44 -6.71
C LEU A 117 -2.43 -2.19 -5.84
N ASN A 118 -1.20 -1.79 -5.52
CA ASN A 118 -0.95 -0.59 -4.72
C ASN A 118 0.05 0.30 -5.44
N TYR A 119 -0.27 1.58 -5.61
CA TYR A 119 0.55 2.56 -6.32
C TYR A 119 0.67 3.85 -5.53
N THR A 120 1.78 4.58 -5.71
CA THR A 120 1.91 5.96 -5.25
C THR A 120 2.04 6.94 -6.40
N TYR A 121 1.56 8.17 -6.22
CA TYR A 121 1.74 9.26 -7.19
C TYR A 121 3.20 9.74 -7.30
N GLY A 122 4.06 9.31 -6.38
CA GLY A 122 5.47 9.65 -6.33
C GLY A 122 6.05 9.56 -4.93
N THR A 123 7.32 9.89 -4.78
CA THR A 123 8.15 9.72 -3.58
C THR A 123 8.69 11.06 -3.05
N ASN A 124 7.85 12.09 -3.01
CA ASN A 124 8.20 13.45 -2.55
C ASN A 124 9.40 14.07 -3.30
N GLY A 125 9.59 13.70 -4.56
CA GLY A 125 10.70 14.17 -5.39
C GLY A 125 12.05 13.53 -5.08
N ILE A 126 12.07 12.50 -4.26
CA ILE A 126 13.27 11.67 -4.04
C ILE A 126 13.37 10.69 -5.21
N ALA A 127 14.48 10.75 -5.95
CA ALA A 127 14.69 9.85 -7.07
C ALA A 127 14.88 8.40 -6.57
N GLU A 128 14.18 7.48 -7.21
CA GLU A 128 14.36 6.06 -6.95
C GLU A 128 15.70 5.59 -7.50
N PRO A 129 16.49 4.86 -6.71
CA PRO A 129 17.74 4.30 -7.18
C PRO A 129 17.54 3.17 -8.18
N GLU A 130 16.42 2.46 -8.12
CA GLU A 130 16.03 1.37 -8.99
C GLU A 130 14.51 1.46 -9.27
N ASP A 131 14.11 1.42 -10.52
CA ASP A 131 12.73 1.64 -10.98
C ASP A 131 11.71 0.59 -10.47
N TYR A 132 12.20 -0.50 -9.87
CA TYR A 132 11.35 -1.55 -9.32
C TYR A 132 11.04 -1.42 -7.83
N LEU A 133 11.74 -0.55 -7.10
CA LEU A 133 11.69 -0.53 -5.63
C LEU A 133 10.32 -0.13 -5.08
N VAL A 134 9.65 0.84 -5.71
CA VAL A 134 8.34 1.35 -5.30
C VAL A 134 7.40 1.32 -6.50
N ASP A 135 6.14 1.01 -6.26
CA ASP A 135 5.14 1.03 -7.33
C ASP A 135 4.63 2.45 -7.61
N ASP A 136 5.34 3.15 -8.50
CA ASP A 136 4.90 4.44 -9.03
C ASP A 136 3.68 4.29 -9.94
N LEU A 137 2.72 5.21 -9.79
CA LEU A 137 1.51 5.27 -10.60
C LEU A 137 1.78 5.91 -11.96
N THR A 138 1.85 5.07 -12.99
CA THR A 138 1.85 5.50 -14.39
C THR A 138 0.72 4.82 -15.15
N GLU A 139 0.22 5.45 -16.22
CA GLU A 139 -0.86 4.87 -17.03
C GLU A 139 -0.43 3.52 -17.62
N GLU A 140 0.78 3.45 -18.18
CA GLU A 140 1.32 2.26 -18.83
C GLU A 140 1.42 1.08 -17.85
N LYS A 141 1.99 1.32 -16.65
CA LYS A 141 2.11 0.29 -15.61
C LYS A 141 0.74 -0.17 -15.14
N ALA A 142 -0.14 0.76 -14.81
CA ALA A 142 -1.47 0.44 -14.30
C ALA A 142 -2.28 -0.38 -15.32
N MET A 143 -2.32 0.01 -16.60
CA MET A 143 -3.01 -0.75 -17.64
C MET A 143 -2.46 -2.15 -17.77
N ARG A 144 -1.13 -2.30 -17.88
CA ARG A 144 -0.47 -3.60 -18.02
C ARG A 144 -0.76 -4.53 -16.85
N GLU A 145 -0.70 -4.00 -15.63
CA GLU A 145 -0.89 -4.81 -14.42
C GLU A 145 -2.36 -5.15 -14.18
N LEU A 146 -3.28 -4.24 -14.48
CA LEU A 146 -4.73 -4.49 -14.40
C LEU A 146 -5.16 -5.56 -15.41
N ASP A 147 -4.72 -5.47 -16.67
CA ASP A 147 -5.02 -6.49 -17.68
C ASP A 147 -4.53 -7.88 -17.22
N ARG A 148 -3.35 -7.95 -16.58
CA ARG A 148 -2.83 -9.19 -16.00
C ARG A 148 -3.60 -9.65 -14.76
N ALA A 149 -4.10 -8.72 -13.94
CA ALA A 149 -4.93 -9.05 -12.79
C ALA A 149 -6.25 -9.69 -13.22
N GLU A 150 -6.90 -9.14 -14.23
CA GLU A 150 -8.13 -9.69 -14.84
C GLU A 150 -7.96 -11.14 -15.34
N GLU A 151 -6.79 -11.48 -15.87
CA GLU A 151 -6.49 -12.85 -16.32
C GLU A 151 -6.31 -13.82 -15.14
N ASN A 152 -5.96 -13.34 -13.95
CA ASN A 152 -5.51 -14.17 -12.82
C ASN A 152 -6.42 -14.12 -11.58
N ALA A 153 -7.40 -13.24 -11.53
CA ALA A 153 -8.26 -13.05 -10.37
C ALA A 153 -9.75 -13.02 -10.74
N ASP A 154 -10.59 -13.14 -9.74
CA ASP A 154 -12.05 -13.04 -9.87
C ASP A 154 -12.56 -11.66 -9.43
N PHE A 155 -11.72 -10.90 -8.73
CA PHE A 155 -11.98 -9.56 -8.23
C PHE A 155 -10.67 -8.77 -8.11
N THR A 156 -10.66 -7.52 -8.55
CA THR A 156 -9.46 -6.67 -8.57
C THR A 156 -9.66 -5.40 -7.73
N ILE A 157 -8.79 -5.22 -6.74
CA ILE A 157 -8.74 -4.03 -5.88
C ILE A 157 -7.53 -3.20 -6.26
N VAL A 158 -7.72 -1.91 -6.52
CA VAL A 158 -6.63 -0.95 -6.71
C VAL A 158 -6.58 -0.01 -5.50
N CYS A 159 -5.41 0.11 -4.91
CA CYS A 159 -5.16 0.93 -3.73
C CYS A 159 -4.16 2.05 -4.06
N PRO A 160 -4.60 3.17 -4.65
CA PRO A 160 -3.72 4.27 -4.99
C PRO A 160 -3.49 5.21 -3.82
N HIS A 161 -2.24 5.60 -3.60
CA HIS A 161 -1.82 6.66 -2.69
C HIS A 161 -1.68 7.95 -3.51
N TRP A 162 -2.69 8.81 -3.47
CA TRP A 162 -2.90 9.87 -4.45
C TRP A 162 -3.71 11.07 -3.95
N GLY A 163 -3.85 12.08 -4.79
CA GLY A 163 -4.70 13.24 -4.54
C GLY A 163 -3.95 14.40 -3.87
N THR A 164 -4.71 15.29 -3.25
CA THR A 164 -4.18 16.48 -2.57
C THR A 164 -4.55 16.42 -1.10
N GLU A 165 -3.56 16.60 -0.23
CA GLU A 165 -3.76 16.58 1.22
C GLU A 165 -4.82 17.60 1.64
N TYR A 166 -5.68 17.19 2.58
CA TYR A 166 -6.72 17.98 3.23
C TYR A 166 -7.80 18.54 2.29
N GLN A 167 -7.88 18.09 1.04
CA GLN A 167 -8.97 18.39 0.15
C GLN A 167 -10.11 17.38 0.30
N LEU A 168 -11.33 17.87 0.51
CA LEU A 168 -12.50 17.00 0.70
C LEU A 168 -13.07 16.45 -0.63
N GLU A 169 -12.76 17.12 -1.73
CA GLU A 169 -13.16 16.72 -3.09
C GLU A 169 -11.99 16.04 -3.79
N GLU A 170 -12.28 15.08 -4.63
CA GLU A 170 -11.29 14.43 -5.47
C GLU A 170 -10.76 15.38 -6.55
N SER A 171 -9.49 15.23 -6.87
CA SER A 171 -8.81 15.99 -7.92
C SER A 171 -9.10 15.45 -9.32
N GLU A 172 -8.80 16.24 -10.38
CA GLU A 172 -8.86 15.75 -11.75
C GLU A 172 -7.91 14.57 -12.01
N TYR A 173 -6.77 14.54 -11.32
CA TYR A 173 -5.84 13.43 -11.37
C TYR A 173 -6.49 12.14 -10.85
N GLN A 174 -7.18 12.19 -9.71
CA GLN A 174 -7.89 11.05 -9.15
C GLN A 174 -9.00 10.57 -10.07
N ARG A 175 -9.84 11.47 -10.62
CA ARG A 175 -10.89 11.11 -11.58
C ARG A 175 -10.34 10.44 -12.82
N LYS A 176 -9.25 10.98 -13.39
CA LYS A 176 -8.59 10.41 -14.57
C LYS A 176 -8.15 8.96 -14.32
N TYR A 177 -7.44 8.72 -13.23
CA TYR A 177 -6.94 7.38 -12.93
C TYR A 177 -8.06 6.43 -12.46
N ALA A 178 -9.06 6.91 -11.72
CA ALA A 178 -10.21 6.08 -11.35
C ALA A 178 -10.92 5.54 -12.59
N LYS A 179 -11.14 6.39 -13.60
CA LYS A 179 -11.70 5.97 -14.88
C LYS A 179 -10.81 4.95 -15.59
N LEU A 180 -9.50 5.20 -15.68
CA LEU A 180 -8.54 4.26 -16.28
C LEU A 180 -8.59 2.91 -15.58
N PHE A 181 -8.62 2.88 -14.25
CA PHE A 181 -8.66 1.63 -13.49
C PHE A 181 -9.94 0.84 -13.78
N THR A 182 -11.11 1.48 -13.81
CA THR A 182 -12.37 0.81 -14.11
C THR A 182 -12.45 0.32 -15.55
N GLU A 183 -11.93 1.08 -16.52
CA GLU A 183 -11.83 0.66 -17.93
C GLU A 183 -10.94 -0.58 -18.12
N HIS A 184 -9.99 -0.83 -17.19
CA HIS A 184 -9.09 -1.99 -17.19
C HIS A 184 -9.43 -3.04 -16.13
N GLY A 185 -10.66 -3.07 -15.63
CA GLY A 185 -11.18 -4.19 -14.83
C GLY A 185 -11.10 -4.02 -13.32
N ALA A 186 -10.76 -2.86 -12.78
CA ALA A 186 -10.82 -2.65 -11.33
C ALA A 186 -12.27 -2.67 -10.83
N ASP A 187 -12.55 -3.55 -9.87
CA ASP A 187 -13.87 -3.67 -9.22
C ASP A 187 -14.02 -2.73 -8.02
N LEU A 188 -12.90 -2.43 -7.34
CA LEU A 188 -12.88 -1.57 -6.17
C LEU A 188 -11.60 -0.71 -6.17
N ILE A 189 -11.78 0.58 -5.85
CA ILE A 189 -10.68 1.53 -5.67
C ILE A 189 -10.70 2.04 -4.23
N LEU A 190 -9.59 1.86 -3.51
CA LEU A 190 -9.40 2.31 -2.13
C LEU A 190 -8.29 3.36 -2.09
N GLY A 191 -8.64 4.63 -2.21
CA GLY A 191 -7.68 5.74 -2.19
C GLY A 191 -7.15 6.05 -0.78
N ALA A 192 -5.86 6.40 -0.70
CA ALA A 192 -5.19 6.89 0.50
C ALA A 192 -4.44 8.20 0.19
N HIS A 193 -3.79 8.84 1.16
CA HIS A 193 -2.99 10.06 1.10
C HIS A 193 -3.71 11.37 1.50
N PRO A 194 -4.97 11.68 1.13
CA PRO A 194 -5.53 13.01 1.40
C PRO A 194 -5.68 13.35 2.89
N HIS A 195 -5.54 12.40 3.82
CA HIS A 195 -5.70 12.55 5.28
C HIS A 195 -7.09 13.08 5.71
N VAL A 196 -8.06 13.00 4.82
CA VAL A 196 -9.48 13.31 5.03
C VAL A 196 -10.32 12.29 4.29
N ILE A 197 -11.57 12.11 4.74
CA ILE A 197 -12.54 11.28 4.02
C ILE A 197 -13.00 12.07 2.79
N GLN A 198 -12.77 11.48 1.61
CA GLN A 198 -13.26 11.97 0.33
C GLN A 198 -14.53 11.20 -0.11
N PRO A 199 -15.23 11.60 -1.18
CA PRO A 199 -16.44 10.95 -1.63
C PRO A 199 -16.30 9.44 -1.85
N ILE A 200 -17.38 8.70 -1.57
CA ILE A 200 -17.55 7.30 -1.95
C ILE A 200 -18.61 7.28 -3.04
N GLU A 201 -18.24 6.85 -4.24
CA GLU A 201 -19.07 6.94 -5.42
C GLU A 201 -18.86 5.78 -6.39
N TRP A 202 -19.79 5.62 -7.32
CA TRP A 202 -19.61 4.73 -8.47
C TRP A 202 -18.85 5.49 -9.57
N VAL A 203 -17.84 4.84 -10.14
CA VAL A 203 -17.08 5.37 -11.28
C VAL A 203 -17.64 4.73 -12.55
N GLU A 204 -18.09 5.59 -13.50
CA GLU A 204 -18.64 5.21 -14.81
C GLU A 204 -17.62 5.41 -15.94
#